data_94fafb02ca84a981705268afee9fb322
#
_entry.id   94fafb02ca84a981705268afee9fb322
#
_cell.length_a   1.000
_cell.length_b   1.000
_cell.length_c   1.000
_cell.angle_alpha   90.00
_cell.angle_beta   90.00
_cell.angle_gamma   90.00
#
_symmetry.space_group_name_H-M   'P 1'
#
loop_
_entity.id
_entity.type
_entity.pdbx_description
1 polymer ?
#
loop_
_entity_poly.entity_id
_entity_poly.type
_entity_poly.pdbx_seq_one_letter_code
_entity_poly.pdbx_strand_id
1 'polypeptide(L)'
;PGHFLNFLHAKQAEFFYGRVFVGYAYAEGWAHYTEEMMLDAGLRAGDPEAVIGQISNALLRNARFIASIGLHTQGWSVEDAERCFIDEALQSKGTAMQQAARGTYDPAYLNYTMGKLLIARLRDDWSATRGGRQAWREFHDAVIATF
;
A
#
# COMPACT_ATOMS: atom_id res chain seq x y z
N PRO A 1 -9.52 6.30 1.67
CA PRO A 1 -10.80 5.73 1.18
C PRO A 1 -10.71 4.23 0.89
N GLY A 2 -9.50 3.70 0.52
CA GLY A 2 -9.34 2.30 0.09
C GLY A 2 -9.87 1.27 1.08
N HIS A 3 -9.43 1.31 2.33
CA HIS A 3 -9.93 0.42 3.40
C HIS A 3 -11.44 0.52 3.59
N PHE A 4 -11.97 1.75 3.59
CA PHE A 4 -13.40 1.97 3.80
C PHE A 4 -14.24 1.30 2.71
N LEU A 5 -13.88 1.49 1.45
CA LEU A 5 -14.56 0.88 0.32
C LEU A 5 -14.44 -0.65 0.35
N ASN A 6 -13.25 -1.16 0.64
CA ASN A 6 -13.02 -2.60 0.74
C ASN A 6 -13.90 -3.23 1.84
N PHE A 7 -13.95 -2.65 3.03
CA PHE A 7 -14.78 -3.17 4.12
C PHE A 7 -16.28 -3.06 3.87
N LEU A 8 -16.74 -2.02 3.14
CA LEU A 8 -18.13 -1.94 2.73
C LEU A 8 -18.53 -3.09 1.80
N HIS A 9 -17.65 -3.42 0.84
CA HIS A 9 -17.89 -4.53 -0.08
C HIS A 9 -17.75 -5.90 0.60
N ALA A 10 -16.75 -6.09 1.44
CA ALA A 10 -16.56 -7.33 2.18
C ALA A 10 -17.78 -7.72 3.03
N LYS A 11 -18.52 -6.74 3.58
CA LYS A 11 -19.76 -7.00 4.32
C LYS A 11 -20.87 -7.64 3.47
N GLN A 12 -20.80 -7.51 2.16
CA GLN A 12 -21.77 -8.06 1.21
C GLN A 12 -21.41 -9.46 0.71
N ALA A 13 -20.24 -9.99 1.10
CA ALA A 13 -19.82 -11.32 0.71
C ALA A 13 -20.85 -12.37 1.17
N GLU A 14 -21.18 -13.31 0.29
CA GLU A 14 -22.21 -14.34 0.55
C GLU A 14 -21.76 -15.32 1.64
N PHE A 15 -20.45 -15.62 1.71
CA PHE A 15 -19.90 -16.57 2.68
C PHE A 15 -19.19 -15.85 3.83
N PHE A 16 -19.26 -16.47 5.01
CA PHE A 16 -18.74 -15.90 6.26
C PHE A 16 -17.27 -15.49 6.20
N TYR A 17 -16.41 -16.34 5.67
CA TYR A 17 -14.97 -16.06 5.61
C TYR A 17 -14.64 -14.83 4.78
N GLY A 18 -15.38 -14.57 3.69
CA GLY A 18 -15.20 -13.37 2.87
C GLY A 18 -15.55 -12.06 3.60
N ARG A 19 -16.31 -12.15 4.71
CA ARG A 19 -16.64 -10.98 5.56
C ARG A 19 -15.59 -10.70 6.63
N VAL A 20 -14.79 -11.68 6.99
CA VAL A 20 -13.91 -11.65 8.17
C VAL A 20 -12.44 -11.72 7.80
N PHE A 21 -12.08 -12.47 6.78
CA PHE A 21 -10.71 -12.68 6.37
C PHE A 21 -10.39 -11.94 5.08
N VAL A 22 -9.45 -11.01 5.17
CA VAL A 22 -8.87 -10.34 4.01
C VAL A 22 -7.36 -10.54 4.05
N GLY A 23 -6.77 -10.86 2.91
CA GLY A 23 -5.31 -10.99 2.79
C GLY A 23 -4.62 -9.67 3.10
N TYR A 24 -3.63 -9.68 3.99
CA TYR A 24 -2.95 -8.45 4.44
C TYR A 24 -2.30 -7.69 3.27
N ALA A 25 -1.67 -8.41 2.33
CA ALA A 25 -1.11 -7.80 1.12
C ALA A 25 -2.18 -7.13 0.25
N TYR A 26 -3.38 -7.71 0.16
CA TYR A 26 -4.48 -7.09 -0.56
C TYR A 26 -5.00 -5.86 0.18
N ALA A 27 -5.34 -5.98 1.47
CA ALA A 27 -5.94 -4.88 2.23
C ALA A 27 -5.05 -3.64 2.26
N GLU A 28 -3.78 -3.82 2.63
CA GLU A 28 -2.82 -2.72 2.73
C GLU A 28 -2.33 -2.26 1.36
N GLY A 29 -2.13 -3.19 0.43
CA GLY A 29 -1.78 -2.88 -0.94
C GLY A 29 -2.88 -2.09 -1.66
N TRP A 30 -4.14 -2.47 -1.48
CA TRP A 30 -5.30 -1.73 -2.00
C TRP A 30 -5.37 -0.31 -1.41
N ALA A 31 -5.23 -0.17 -0.10
CA ALA A 31 -5.22 1.14 0.54
C ALA A 31 -4.11 2.04 -0.01
N HIS A 32 -2.90 1.48 -0.15
CA HIS A 32 -1.76 2.21 -0.71
C HIS A 32 -1.92 2.53 -2.20
N TYR A 33 -2.45 1.60 -3.00
CA TYR A 33 -2.75 1.77 -4.41
C TYR A 33 -3.81 2.87 -4.64
N THR A 34 -4.87 2.88 -3.85
CA THR A 34 -5.98 3.83 -4.02
C THR A 34 -5.61 5.26 -3.63
N GLU A 35 -4.58 5.51 -2.83
CA GLU A 35 -4.09 6.86 -2.57
C GLU A 35 -3.61 7.54 -3.87
N GLU A 36 -2.78 6.85 -4.65
CA GLU A 36 -2.29 7.32 -5.95
C GLU A 36 -3.42 7.36 -6.99
N MET A 37 -4.22 6.29 -7.06
CA MET A 37 -5.37 6.20 -7.97
C MET A 37 -6.32 7.40 -7.82
N MET A 38 -6.59 7.85 -6.61
CA MET A 38 -7.50 8.97 -6.36
C MET A 38 -6.90 10.31 -6.81
N LEU A 39 -5.59 10.52 -6.64
CA LEU A 39 -4.91 11.70 -7.17
C LEU A 39 -4.92 11.68 -8.70
N ASP A 40 -4.64 10.53 -9.32
CA ASP A 40 -4.70 10.34 -10.78
C ASP A 40 -6.09 10.56 -11.36
N ALA A 41 -7.13 10.27 -10.56
CA ALA A 41 -8.52 10.55 -10.89
C ALA A 41 -8.94 12.01 -10.68
N GLY A 42 -8.01 12.87 -10.22
CA GLY A 42 -8.24 14.30 -10.05
C GLY A 42 -8.69 14.72 -8.64
N LEU A 43 -8.66 13.82 -7.66
CA LEU A 43 -8.91 14.23 -6.28
C LEU A 43 -7.86 15.26 -5.84
N ARG A 44 -8.32 16.42 -5.35
CA ARG A 44 -7.45 17.55 -4.98
C ARG A 44 -6.54 18.03 -6.12
N ALA A 45 -7.04 18.00 -7.36
CA ALA A 45 -6.32 18.51 -8.51
C ALA A 45 -5.86 19.97 -8.29
N GLY A 46 -4.57 20.23 -8.56
CA GLY A 46 -3.97 21.55 -8.33
C GLY A 46 -3.51 21.81 -6.89
N ASP A 47 -3.60 20.84 -5.99
CA ASP A 47 -3.11 20.94 -4.61
C ASP A 47 -1.76 20.20 -4.46
N PRO A 48 -0.62 20.91 -4.48
CA PRO A 48 0.69 20.28 -4.38
C PRO A 48 0.93 19.66 -3.00
N GLU A 49 0.30 20.15 -1.94
CA GLU A 49 0.45 19.58 -0.59
C GLU A 49 -0.16 18.18 -0.50
N ALA A 50 -1.29 17.95 -1.19
CA ALA A 50 -1.89 16.64 -1.27
C ALA A 50 -0.98 15.62 -1.98
N VAL A 51 -0.31 16.04 -3.05
CA VAL A 51 0.66 15.22 -3.80
C VAL A 51 1.89 14.92 -2.92
N ILE A 52 2.45 15.94 -2.25
CA ILE A 52 3.59 15.76 -1.33
C ILE A 52 3.22 14.81 -0.19
N GLY A 53 2.04 14.95 0.39
CA GLY A 53 1.55 14.08 1.45
C GLY A 53 1.44 12.62 1.00
N GLN A 54 0.93 12.36 -0.20
CA GLN A 54 0.85 11.02 -0.77
C GLN A 54 2.24 10.43 -1.03
N ILE A 55 3.17 11.22 -1.61
CA ILE A 55 4.55 10.78 -1.87
C ILE A 55 5.28 10.47 -0.56
N SER A 56 5.13 11.30 0.48
CA SER A 56 5.73 11.07 1.80
C SER A 56 5.24 9.76 2.43
N ASN A 57 3.93 9.48 2.31
CA ASN A 57 3.37 8.19 2.75
C ASN A 57 3.91 7.02 1.92
N ALA A 58 4.08 7.19 0.62
CA ALA A 58 4.65 6.16 -0.25
C ALA A 58 6.11 5.86 0.11
N LEU A 59 6.92 6.90 0.36
CA LEU A 59 8.32 6.75 0.80
C LEU A 59 8.41 5.99 2.13
N LEU A 60 7.58 6.33 3.10
CA LEU A 60 7.53 5.61 4.38
C LEU A 60 7.24 4.11 4.17
N ARG A 61 6.30 3.77 3.29
CA ARG A 61 5.96 2.36 3.01
C ARG A 61 7.05 1.63 2.23
N ASN A 62 7.78 2.33 1.35
CA ASN A 62 8.94 1.77 0.69
C ASN A 62 10.07 1.49 1.68
N ALA A 63 10.33 2.40 2.63
CA ALA A 63 11.30 2.16 3.70
C ALA A 63 10.88 0.98 4.60
N ARG A 64 9.57 0.83 4.89
CA ARG A 64 9.05 -0.37 5.59
C ARG A 64 9.35 -1.65 4.82
N PHE A 65 9.19 -1.64 3.51
CA PHE A 65 9.50 -2.79 2.67
C PHE A 65 10.98 -3.16 2.74
N ILE A 66 11.87 -2.18 2.59
CA ILE A 66 13.32 -2.38 2.67
C ILE A 66 13.75 -2.81 4.07
N ALA A 67 13.28 -2.11 5.10
CA ALA A 67 13.63 -2.41 6.49
C ALA A 67 13.14 -3.79 6.93
N SER A 68 11.97 -4.23 6.47
CA SER A 68 11.48 -5.59 6.74
C SER A 68 12.44 -6.65 6.19
N ILE A 69 12.88 -6.51 4.95
CA ILE A 69 13.86 -7.42 4.36
C ILE A 69 15.20 -7.33 5.11
N GLY A 70 15.69 -6.11 5.38
CA GLY A 70 16.95 -5.89 6.09
C GLY A 70 16.97 -6.54 7.46
N LEU A 71 15.95 -6.28 8.27
CA LEU A 71 15.85 -6.79 9.66
C LEU A 71 15.72 -8.33 9.72
N HIS A 72 14.89 -8.91 8.83
CA HIS A 72 14.53 -10.33 8.94
C HIS A 72 15.41 -11.26 8.10
N THR A 73 16.14 -10.76 7.10
CA THR A 73 16.92 -11.60 6.19
C THR A 73 18.35 -11.17 5.94
N GLN A 74 18.71 -9.93 6.29
CA GLN A 74 20.04 -9.38 5.97
C GLN A 74 20.85 -8.96 7.21
N GLY A 75 20.35 -9.28 8.40
CA GLY A 75 21.06 -9.03 9.65
C GLY A 75 21.15 -7.55 10.06
N TRP A 76 20.24 -6.71 9.55
CA TRP A 76 20.19 -5.30 9.97
C TRP A 76 19.90 -5.19 11.47
N SER A 77 20.59 -4.24 12.11
CA SER A 77 20.23 -3.78 13.45
C SER A 77 19.01 -2.85 13.41
N VAL A 78 18.45 -2.56 14.58
CA VAL A 78 17.37 -1.56 14.71
C VAL A 78 17.86 -0.18 14.27
N GLU A 79 19.14 0.13 14.58
CA GLU A 79 19.79 1.39 14.19
C GLU A 79 19.99 1.50 12.66
N ASP A 80 20.23 0.39 11.97
CA ASP A 80 20.29 0.37 10.49
C ASP A 80 18.92 0.69 9.90
N ALA A 81 17.86 0.08 10.45
CA ALA A 81 16.50 0.37 10.05
C ALA A 81 16.10 1.82 10.36
N GLU A 82 16.48 2.36 11.54
CA GLU A 82 16.21 3.76 11.90
C GLU A 82 16.87 4.72 10.88
N ARG A 83 18.13 4.47 10.53
CA ARG A 83 18.83 5.27 9.49
C ARG A 83 18.08 5.22 8.15
N CYS A 84 17.65 4.05 7.71
CA CYS A 84 16.87 3.90 6.49
C CYS A 84 15.61 4.77 6.50
N PHE A 85 14.86 4.83 7.60
CA PHE A 85 13.68 5.67 7.72
C PHE A 85 14.02 7.17 7.71
N ILE A 86 15.14 7.58 8.30
CA ILE A 86 15.57 8.98 8.33
C ILE A 86 16.06 9.41 6.96
N ASP A 87 17.00 8.67 6.38
CA ASP A 87 17.77 9.10 5.21
C ASP A 87 16.99 8.88 3.91
N GLU A 88 16.29 7.74 3.79
CA GLU A 88 15.60 7.36 2.55
C GLU A 88 14.12 7.75 2.53
N ALA A 89 13.46 7.78 3.69
CA ALA A 89 12.05 8.14 3.79
C ALA A 89 11.80 9.51 4.43
N LEU A 90 12.86 10.26 4.74
CA LEU A 90 12.81 11.63 5.28
C LEU A 90 11.96 11.74 6.55
N GLN A 91 11.97 10.69 7.38
CA GLN A 91 11.18 10.66 8.59
C GLN A 91 11.87 11.38 9.75
N SER A 92 11.07 11.97 10.64
CA SER A 92 11.61 12.50 11.89
C SER A 92 12.23 11.37 12.72
N LYS A 93 13.22 11.70 13.56
CA LYS A 93 13.86 10.73 14.43
C LYS A 93 12.87 9.93 15.28
N GLY A 94 11.85 10.58 15.85
CA GLY A 94 10.83 9.92 16.65
C GLY A 94 10.00 8.91 15.86
N THR A 95 9.61 9.28 14.64
CA THR A 95 8.91 8.37 13.73
C THR A 95 9.81 7.20 13.32
N ALA A 96 11.07 7.48 12.97
CA ALA A 96 12.03 6.46 12.53
C ALA A 96 12.27 5.41 13.64
N MET A 97 12.50 5.83 14.88
CA MET A 97 12.63 4.94 16.03
C MET A 97 11.41 4.02 16.20
N GLN A 98 10.20 4.59 16.14
CA GLN A 98 8.95 3.83 16.26
C GLN A 98 8.81 2.81 15.13
N GLN A 99 9.09 3.22 13.89
CA GLN A 99 8.99 2.36 12.73
C GLN A 99 10.03 1.23 12.74
N ALA A 100 11.27 1.52 13.12
CA ALA A 100 12.34 0.54 13.24
C ALA A 100 12.01 -0.50 14.33
N ALA A 101 11.58 -0.04 15.51
CA ALA A 101 11.17 -0.93 16.59
C ALA A 101 10.00 -1.84 16.17
N ARG A 102 8.98 -1.30 15.51
CA ARG A 102 7.88 -2.11 15.00
C ARG A 102 8.33 -3.13 13.95
N GLY A 103 9.27 -2.75 13.09
CA GLY A 103 9.84 -3.62 12.07
C GLY A 103 10.43 -4.92 12.62
N THR A 104 10.90 -4.94 13.85
CA THR A 104 11.52 -6.13 14.46
C THR A 104 10.56 -7.30 14.70
N TYR A 105 9.27 -7.01 14.88
CA TYR A 105 8.24 -8.03 15.16
C TYR A 105 7.13 -8.08 14.10
N ASP A 106 7.14 -7.17 13.12
CA ASP A 106 6.15 -7.13 12.05
C ASP A 106 6.80 -7.36 10.68
N PRO A 107 7.12 -8.61 10.30
CA PRO A 107 7.68 -8.92 8.99
C PRO A 107 6.69 -8.63 7.85
N ALA A 108 5.41 -8.47 8.16
CA ALA A 108 4.37 -8.15 7.20
C ALA A 108 4.41 -6.69 6.70
N TYR A 109 5.32 -5.88 7.19
CA TYR A 109 5.58 -4.50 6.73
C TYR A 109 5.76 -4.37 5.21
N LEU A 110 6.33 -5.41 4.57
CA LEU A 110 6.52 -5.42 3.11
C LEU A 110 5.21 -5.43 2.32
N ASN A 111 4.10 -5.85 2.94
CA ASN A 111 2.83 -6.05 2.25
C ASN A 111 2.21 -4.77 1.69
N TYR A 112 2.51 -3.60 2.24
CA TYR A 112 2.03 -2.31 1.72
C TYR A 112 2.48 -2.09 0.27
N THR A 113 3.80 -2.01 0.07
CA THR A 113 4.38 -1.75 -1.25
C THR A 113 4.24 -2.96 -2.17
N MET A 114 4.50 -4.16 -1.68
CA MET A 114 4.33 -5.38 -2.46
C MET A 114 2.89 -5.54 -2.97
N GLY A 115 1.90 -5.36 -2.11
CA GLY A 115 0.50 -5.44 -2.48
C GLY A 115 0.10 -4.39 -3.52
N LYS A 116 0.55 -3.13 -3.36
CA LYS A 116 0.35 -2.09 -4.37
C LYS A 116 0.91 -2.48 -5.73
N LEU A 117 2.16 -2.98 -5.76
CA LEU A 117 2.83 -3.37 -7.01
C LEU A 117 2.11 -4.55 -7.70
N LEU A 118 1.65 -5.52 -6.92
CA LEU A 118 0.88 -6.66 -7.44
C LEU A 118 -0.46 -6.21 -8.01
N ILE A 119 -1.18 -5.31 -7.34
CA ILE A 119 -2.45 -4.76 -7.83
C ILE A 119 -2.21 -3.94 -9.10
N ALA A 120 -1.17 -3.10 -9.14
CA ALA A 120 -0.84 -2.32 -10.33
C ALA A 120 -0.50 -3.22 -11.51
N ARG A 121 0.30 -4.27 -11.30
CA ARG A 121 0.61 -5.25 -12.34
C ARG A 121 -0.65 -5.98 -12.82
N LEU A 122 -1.48 -6.46 -11.90
CA LEU A 122 -2.74 -7.12 -12.25
C LEU A 122 -3.64 -6.20 -13.08
N ARG A 123 -3.73 -4.91 -12.73
CA ARG A 123 -4.46 -3.89 -13.50
C ARG A 123 -3.92 -3.77 -14.92
N ASP A 124 -2.61 -3.68 -15.05
CA ASP A 124 -1.97 -3.48 -16.34
C ASP A 124 -2.15 -4.73 -17.23
N ASP A 125 -1.92 -5.92 -16.69
CA ASP A 125 -2.13 -7.19 -17.40
C ASP A 125 -3.60 -7.36 -17.81
N TRP A 126 -4.55 -7.08 -16.91
CA TRP A 126 -5.98 -7.21 -17.17
C TRP A 126 -6.48 -6.21 -18.21
N SER A 127 -5.99 -4.98 -18.16
CA SER A 127 -6.43 -3.91 -19.06
C SER A 127 -5.75 -3.93 -20.43
N ALA A 128 -4.62 -4.61 -20.59
CA ALA A 128 -3.84 -4.65 -21.83
C ALA A 128 -4.69 -5.08 -23.06
N THR A 129 -5.61 -6.03 -22.86
CA THR A 129 -6.50 -6.55 -23.91
C THR A 129 -7.88 -5.89 -23.93
N ARG A 130 -8.11 -4.88 -23.08
CA ARG A 130 -9.42 -4.24 -22.84
C ARG A 130 -9.43 -2.75 -23.08
N GLY A 131 -8.49 -2.23 -23.86
CA GLY A 131 -8.39 -0.80 -24.19
C GLY A 131 -7.53 0.02 -23.22
N GLY A 132 -6.67 -0.63 -22.40
CA GLY A 132 -5.72 0.04 -21.54
C GLY A 132 -6.40 0.85 -20.43
N ARG A 133 -5.99 2.12 -20.26
CA ARG A 133 -6.50 2.99 -19.17
C ARG A 133 -8.02 3.16 -19.16
N GLN A 134 -8.69 3.05 -20.31
CA GLN A 134 -10.15 3.18 -20.38
C GLN A 134 -10.87 2.07 -19.60
N ALA A 135 -10.25 0.89 -19.47
CA ALA A 135 -10.80 -0.24 -18.74
C ALA A 135 -10.49 -0.22 -17.22
N TRP A 136 -9.74 0.76 -16.71
CA TRP A 136 -9.33 0.78 -15.30
C TRP A 136 -10.50 0.86 -14.33
N ARG A 137 -11.56 1.58 -14.68
CA ARG A 137 -12.77 1.63 -13.85
C ARG A 137 -13.37 0.24 -13.68
N GLU A 138 -13.55 -0.48 -14.79
CA GLU A 138 -14.09 -1.84 -14.76
C GLU A 138 -13.19 -2.80 -13.97
N PHE A 139 -11.86 -2.65 -14.11
CA PHE A 139 -10.90 -3.39 -13.28
C PHE A 139 -11.11 -3.12 -11.79
N HIS A 140 -11.22 -1.85 -11.38
CA HIS A 140 -11.39 -1.51 -9.97
C HIS A 140 -12.71 -2.05 -9.41
N ASP A 141 -13.80 -1.94 -10.17
CA ASP A 141 -15.11 -2.47 -9.80
C ASP A 141 -15.05 -4.00 -9.64
N ALA A 142 -14.37 -4.72 -10.56
CA ALA A 142 -14.20 -6.17 -10.49
C ALA A 142 -13.34 -6.60 -9.28
N VAL A 143 -12.22 -5.92 -9.04
CA VAL A 143 -11.33 -6.26 -7.93
C VAL A 143 -12.03 -6.07 -6.58
N ILE A 144 -12.71 -4.94 -6.37
CA ILE A 144 -13.36 -4.68 -5.08
C ILE A 144 -14.57 -5.59 -4.84
N ALA A 145 -15.21 -6.09 -5.91
CA ALA A 145 -16.31 -7.04 -5.81
C ALA A 145 -15.85 -8.48 -5.54
N THR A 146 -14.58 -8.79 -5.79
CA THR A 146 -14.03 -10.16 -5.62
C THR A 146 -13.49 -10.41 -4.22
N PHE A 147 -13.03 -9.38 -3.54
CA PHE A 147 -12.39 -9.40 -2.23
C PHE A 147 -13.21 -8.55 -1.24
#